data_55091f7597d4e18909a42196c02d9aaf
#
_entry.id   55091f7597d4e18909a42196c02d9aaf
#
_cell.length_a   1.000
_cell.length_b   1.000
_cell.length_c   1.000
_cell.angle_alpha   90.00
_cell.angle_beta   90.00
_cell.angle_gamma   90.00
#
_symmetry.space_group_name_H-M   'P 1'
#
loop_
_entity.id
_entity.type
_entity.pdbx_description
1 polymer ?
#
loop_
_entity_poly.entity_id
_entity_poly.type
_entity_poly.pdbx_seq_one_letter_code
_entity_poly.pdbx_strand_id
1 'polypeptide(L)'
;SAETPSQSGAGAVSSSILDDYEEGTWIPTVVSDNGNVGTSNSTYTKGFYTKIGRMVHCSGYIVLTSLNSGTGSVEMGGYPFINQDAQGAQSSGVCGVGTSLNITAGQSVFLVMRINEHNAGFSLTDSTGGTTEMQGSEFSDNGQVQFSITYMTDS
;
A
#
# COMPACT_ATOMS: atom_id res chain seq x y z
N SER A 1 -5.21 38.48 11.91
CA SER A 1 -4.16 38.01 12.80
C SER A 1 -4.22 36.48 12.85
N ALA A 2 -3.13 35.83 12.51
CA ALA A 2 -3.02 34.38 12.67
C ALA A 2 -3.07 34.06 14.17
N GLU A 3 -4.07 33.31 14.58
CA GLU A 3 -4.15 32.83 15.95
C GLU A 3 -3.08 31.75 16.15
N THR A 4 -2.15 31.99 17.04
CA THR A 4 -1.24 30.97 17.54
C THR A 4 -2.03 29.99 18.42
N PRO A 5 -2.08 28.70 18.09
CA PRO A 5 -2.72 27.73 18.97
C PRO A 5 -2.02 27.72 20.33
N SER A 6 -2.74 28.09 21.40
CA SER A 6 -2.23 27.93 22.74
C SER A 6 -2.31 26.45 23.11
N GLN A 7 -1.20 25.77 23.14
CA GLN A 7 -1.12 24.40 23.59
C GLN A 7 -0.58 24.33 25.01
N SER A 8 -1.46 24.07 25.94
CA SER A 8 -1.05 23.54 27.23
C SER A 8 -1.11 22.02 27.18
N GLY A 9 0.06 21.37 27.11
CA GLY A 9 0.16 19.92 27.29
C GLY A 9 0.58 19.08 26.09
N ALA A 10 0.78 19.66 24.90
CA ALA A 10 1.46 19.01 23.81
C ALA A 10 2.75 19.75 23.46
N GLY A 11 3.76 19.06 22.97
CA GLY A 11 5.04 19.65 22.62
C GLY A 11 4.90 20.89 21.75
N ALA A 12 5.76 21.87 21.96
CA ALA A 12 5.76 23.11 21.20
C ALA A 12 5.86 22.82 19.70
N VAL A 13 4.89 23.27 18.92
CA VAL A 13 5.02 23.29 17.46
C VAL A 13 6.01 24.41 17.10
N SER A 14 7.19 24.06 16.65
CA SER A 14 8.25 24.99 16.34
C SER A 14 8.10 25.67 14.98
N SER A 15 7.15 25.25 14.16
CA SER A 15 6.92 25.83 12.83
C SER A 15 5.44 25.71 12.41
N SER A 16 4.91 26.77 11.87
CA SER A 16 3.62 26.81 11.16
C SER A 16 3.75 26.56 9.66
N ILE A 17 4.94 26.18 9.22
CA ILE A 17 5.26 25.88 7.82
C ILE A 17 5.23 24.36 7.66
N LEU A 18 4.63 23.88 6.58
CA LEU A 18 4.76 22.51 6.13
C LEU A 18 6.16 22.30 5.55
N ASP A 19 7.17 22.21 6.42
CA ASP A 19 8.57 22.10 6.03
C ASP A 19 8.93 20.71 5.45
N ASP A 20 8.02 19.76 5.55
CA ASP A 20 8.25 18.37 5.12
C ASP A 20 7.12 17.90 4.19
N TYR A 21 6.93 18.67 3.11
CA TYR A 21 6.05 18.26 2.01
C TYR A 21 6.88 17.68 0.88
N GLU A 22 6.54 16.47 0.48
CA GLU A 22 7.14 15.78 -0.64
C GLU A 22 6.07 15.07 -1.47
N GLU A 23 6.21 15.12 -2.79
CA GLU A 23 5.36 14.36 -3.70
C GLU A 23 6.21 13.72 -4.81
N GLY A 24 5.73 12.64 -5.34
CA GLY A 24 6.45 11.95 -6.40
C GLY A 24 5.69 10.76 -6.99
N THR A 25 6.42 10.04 -7.80
CA THR A 25 5.94 8.81 -8.42
C THR A 25 6.84 7.64 -8.07
N TRP A 26 6.26 6.46 -8.06
CA TRP A 26 6.96 5.20 -7.85
C TRP A 26 6.37 4.09 -8.73
N ILE A 27 7.06 2.98 -8.81
CA ILE A 27 6.59 1.83 -9.58
C ILE A 27 6.24 0.72 -8.61
N PRO A 28 4.94 0.45 -8.38
CA PRO A 28 4.54 -0.68 -7.57
C PRO A 28 4.89 -2.01 -8.25
N THR A 29 5.27 -2.97 -7.44
CA THR A 29 5.58 -4.34 -7.89
C THR A 29 4.70 -5.33 -7.14
N VAL A 30 4.48 -6.50 -7.71
CA VAL A 30 3.86 -7.63 -7.01
C VAL A 30 4.94 -8.66 -6.74
N VAL A 31 5.19 -8.91 -5.47
CA VAL A 31 6.22 -9.84 -4.98
C VAL A 31 5.57 -10.92 -4.12
N SER A 32 6.25 -12.03 -3.96
CA SER A 32 5.88 -13.09 -3.01
C SER A 32 7.13 -13.57 -2.27
N ASP A 33 6.93 -14.34 -1.23
CA ASP A 33 8.03 -14.95 -0.45
C ASP A 33 9.02 -15.73 -1.33
N ASN A 34 8.58 -16.22 -2.46
CA ASN A 34 9.37 -17.02 -3.40
C ASN A 34 9.73 -16.27 -4.70
N GLY A 35 9.69 -14.94 -4.69
CA GLY A 35 10.16 -14.11 -5.80
C GLY A 35 9.08 -13.27 -6.47
N ASN A 36 9.37 -12.79 -7.67
CA ASN A 36 8.48 -11.92 -8.43
C ASN A 36 7.26 -12.71 -8.95
N VAL A 37 6.06 -12.27 -8.62
CA VAL A 37 4.80 -12.92 -9.02
C VAL A 37 4.53 -12.75 -10.51
N GLY A 38 5.03 -11.69 -11.14
CA GLY A 38 4.78 -11.47 -12.55
C GLY A 38 5.49 -10.25 -13.11
N THR A 39 5.32 -10.05 -14.40
CA THR A 39 5.80 -8.87 -15.11
C THR A 39 4.68 -7.85 -15.20
N SER A 40 4.94 -6.61 -14.79
CA SER A 40 3.97 -5.53 -14.89
C SER A 40 4.06 -4.79 -16.22
N ASN A 41 2.92 -4.26 -16.65
CA ASN A 41 2.83 -3.38 -17.81
C ASN A 41 3.38 -1.98 -17.44
N SER A 42 4.54 -1.63 -17.99
CA SER A 42 5.23 -0.38 -17.66
C SER A 42 4.47 0.90 -18.10
N THR A 43 3.52 0.78 -19.02
CA THR A 43 2.71 1.93 -19.47
C THR A 43 1.63 2.28 -18.45
N TYR A 44 1.04 1.28 -17.82
CA TYR A 44 -0.12 1.46 -16.93
C TYR A 44 0.21 1.30 -15.46
N THR A 45 1.27 0.56 -15.11
CA THR A 45 1.68 0.37 -13.72
C THR A 45 2.40 1.61 -13.23
N LYS A 46 1.76 2.35 -12.33
CA LYS A 46 2.29 3.58 -11.74
C LYS A 46 1.67 3.86 -10.38
N GLY A 47 2.48 4.36 -9.48
CA GLY A 47 2.08 4.88 -8.19
C GLY A 47 2.43 6.36 -8.05
N PHE A 48 1.64 7.05 -7.24
CA PHE A 48 1.83 8.43 -6.83
C PHE A 48 1.86 8.47 -5.31
N TYR A 49 2.66 9.36 -4.75
CA TYR A 49 2.66 9.58 -3.32
C TYR A 49 2.68 11.07 -2.97
N THR A 50 2.16 11.36 -1.80
CA THR A 50 2.31 12.65 -1.13
C THR A 50 2.69 12.38 0.32
N LYS A 51 3.76 13.02 0.80
CA LYS A 51 4.19 12.98 2.19
C LYS A 51 4.01 14.36 2.81
N ILE A 52 3.41 14.42 3.99
CA ILE A 52 3.24 15.64 4.78
C ILE A 52 3.66 15.32 6.21
N GLY A 53 4.82 15.84 6.61
CA GLY A 53 5.44 15.40 7.84
C GLY A 53 5.69 13.89 7.81
N ARG A 54 5.10 13.18 8.75
CA ARG A 54 5.22 11.72 8.85
C ARG A 54 4.11 10.95 8.13
N MET A 55 3.08 11.63 7.64
CA MET A 55 1.98 11.00 6.92
C MET A 55 2.33 10.80 5.45
N VAL A 56 2.23 9.57 4.98
CA VAL A 56 2.43 9.18 3.58
C VAL A 56 1.11 8.68 3.02
N HIS A 57 0.66 9.28 1.95
CA HIS A 57 -0.45 8.77 1.15
C HIS A 57 0.08 8.25 -0.18
N CYS A 58 -0.22 6.99 -0.48
CA CYS A 58 0.11 6.35 -1.75
C CYS A 58 -1.15 5.93 -2.49
N SER A 59 -1.17 6.14 -3.79
CA SER A 59 -2.23 5.64 -4.66
C SER A 59 -1.64 5.18 -6.00
N GLY A 60 -2.36 4.33 -6.71
CA GLY A 60 -1.84 3.88 -7.99
C GLY A 60 -2.64 2.77 -8.65
N TYR A 61 -2.05 2.25 -9.70
CA TYR A 61 -2.59 1.18 -10.50
C TYR A 61 -1.49 0.20 -10.88
N ILE A 62 -1.78 -1.07 -10.72
CA ILE A 62 -0.90 -2.16 -11.13
C ILE A 62 -1.63 -3.00 -12.18
N VAL A 63 -0.93 -3.32 -13.27
CA VAL A 63 -1.41 -4.21 -14.34
C VAL A 63 -0.33 -5.23 -14.60
N LEU A 64 -0.60 -6.49 -14.37
CA LEU A 64 0.30 -7.57 -14.78
C LEU A 64 0.12 -7.86 -16.27
N THR A 65 1.20 -8.19 -16.95
CA THR A 65 1.18 -8.69 -18.34
C THR A 65 1.34 -10.19 -18.41
N SER A 66 2.00 -10.76 -17.43
CA SER A 66 2.16 -12.21 -17.30
C SER A 66 2.34 -12.57 -15.82
N LEU A 67 1.79 -13.72 -15.46
CA LEU A 67 1.97 -14.33 -14.15
C LEU A 67 3.16 -15.29 -14.20
N ASN A 68 4.11 -15.10 -13.29
CA ASN A 68 5.16 -16.10 -13.06
C ASN A 68 4.67 -17.15 -12.05
N SER A 69 5.42 -18.22 -11.90
CA SER A 69 5.10 -19.32 -10.98
C SER A 69 5.35 -18.96 -9.49
N GLY A 70 5.30 -17.69 -9.12
CA GLY A 70 5.44 -17.26 -7.73
C GLY A 70 4.38 -17.92 -6.84
N THR A 71 4.83 -18.57 -5.78
CA THR A 71 3.96 -19.24 -4.79
C THR A 71 4.07 -18.52 -3.45
N GLY A 72 3.06 -18.71 -2.62
CA GLY A 72 2.99 -18.06 -1.32
C GLY A 72 2.16 -16.78 -1.33
N SER A 73 2.12 -16.10 -0.21
CA SER A 73 1.41 -14.83 -0.06
C SER A 73 2.03 -13.74 -0.91
N VAL A 74 1.19 -12.87 -1.42
CA VAL A 74 1.61 -11.77 -2.31
C VAL A 74 1.53 -10.43 -1.62
N GLU A 75 2.50 -9.59 -1.93
CA GLU A 75 2.64 -8.25 -1.41
C GLU A 75 2.82 -7.24 -2.54
N MET A 76 2.34 -6.04 -2.33
CA MET A 76 2.69 -4.88 -3.14
C MET A 76 3.98 -4.29 -2.57
N GLY A 77 5.03 -4.30 -3.37
CA GLY A 77 6.35 -3.78 -3.01
C GLY A 77 6.66 -2.44 -3.64
N GLY A 78 7.80 -1.88 -3.22
CA GLY A 78 8.36 -0.66 -3.79
C GLY A 78 7.83 0.63 -3.20
N TYR A 79 7.13 0.59 -2.07
CA TYR A 79 6.65 1.81 -1.40
C TYR A 79 7.81 2.79 -1.11
N PRO A 80 7.59 4.10 -1.29
CA PRO A 80 8.67 5.10 -1.21
C PRO A 80 9.25 5.27 0.21
N PHE A 81 8.48 4.94 1.24
CA PHE A 81 8.89 5.07 2.64
C PHE A 81 8.53 3.81 3.43
N ILE A 82 9.36 3.53 4.44
CA ILE A 82 9.09 2.44 5.40
C ILE A 82 7.97 2.88 6.35
N ASN A 83 7.02 1.98 6.61
CA ASN A 83 6.04 2.21 7.65
C ASN A 83 6.70 2.26 9.03
N GLN A 84 6.21 3.13 9.88
CA GLN A 84 6.72 3.38 11.22
C GLN A 84 6.96 2.09 12.02
N ASP A 85 8.12 2.02 12.70
CA ASP A 85 8.44 0.94 13.65
C ASP A 85 7.86 1.24 15.04
N ALA A 86 6.54 1.20 15.15
CA ALA A 86 5.86 1.41 16.41
C ALA A 86 4.68 0.44 16.55
N GLN A 87 4.51 -0.07 17.77
CA GLN A 87 3.37 -0.94 18.08
C GLN A 87 2.05 -0.23 17.75
N GLY A 88 1.22 -0.86 16.92
CA GLY A 88 -0.06 -0.30 16.49
C GLY A 88 0.00 0.58 15.23
N ALA A 89 1.16 0.73 14.60
CA ALA A 89 1.31 1.51 13.36
C ALA A 89 0.93 0.76 12.08
N GLN A 90 0.25 -0.38 12.20
CA GLN A 90 -0.29 -1.07 11.03
C GLN A 90 -1.30 -0.18 10.31
N SER A 91 -1.30 -0.25 8.99
CA SER A 91 -2.20 0.51 8.14
C SER A 91 -2.93 -0.41 7.17
N SER A 92 -4.15 -0.06 6.85
CA SER A 92 -4.93 -0.76 5.84
C SER A 92 -5.21 0.16 4.66
N GLY A 93 -5.15 -0.41 3.46
CA GLY A 93 -5.45 0.28 2.22
C GLY A 93 -6.61 -0.38 1.49
N VAL A 94 -7.22 0.36 0.60
CA VAL A 94 -8.32 -0.13 -0.24
C VAL A 94 -7.83 -0.51 -1.62
N CYS A 95 -8.47 -1.53 -2.20
CA CYS A 95 -8.36 -1.88 -3.61
C CYS A 95 -9.71 -1.61 -4.27
N GLY A 96 -9.78 -0.54 -5.06
CA GLY A 96 -11.05 -0.08 -5.65
C GLY A 96 -11.48 -0.87 -6.87
N VAL A 97 -10.54 -1.39 -7.65
CA VAL A 97 -10.78 -2.25 -8.81
C VAL A 97 -9.86 -3.46 -8.71
N GLY A 98 -10.43 -4.63 -8.82
CA GLY A 98 -9.73 -5.88 -9.01
C GLY A 98 -10.32 -6.56 -10.25
N THR A 99 -9.56 -6.59 -11.33
CA THR A 99 -10.00 -7.17 -12.61
C THR A 99 -9.05 -8.30 -12.98
N SER A 100 -9.59 -9.35 -13.56
CA SER A 100 -8.80 -10.52 -13.96
C SER A 100 -8.00 -11.13 -12.79
N LEU A 101 -8.63 -11.23 -11.64
CA LEU A 101 -8.10 -11.95 -10.47
C LEU A 101 -8.78 -13.32 -10.37
N ASN A 102 -8.04 -14.30 -9.89
CA ASN A 102 -8.53 -15.67 -9.70
C ASN A 102 -8.94 -15.90 -8.23
N ILE A 103 -9.74 -14.97 -7.70
CA ILE A 103 -10.28 -15.00 -6.34
C ILE A 103 -11.67 -15.64 -6.34
N THR A 104 -12.12 -16.11 -5.19
CA THR A 104 -13.45 -16.71 -5.03
C THR A 104 -14.54 -15.62 -5.04
N ALA A 105 -15.68 -15.92 -5.64
CA ALA A 105 -16.82 -15.02 -5.67
C ALA A 105 -17.23 -14.60 -4.24
N GLY A 106 -17.44 -13.31 -4.03
CA GLY A 106 -17.77 -12.72 -2.73
C GLY A 106 -16.56 -12.24 -1.93
N GLN A 107 -15.34 -12.53 -2.36
CA GLN A 107 -14.13 -11.99 -1.74
C GLN A 107 -13.86 -10.56 -2.22
N SER A 108 -13.29 -9.77 -1.33
CA SER A 108 -12.79 -8.42 -1.62
C SER A 108 -11.31 -8.35 -1.30
N VAL A 109 -10.57 -7.61 -2.13
CA VAL A 109 -9.12 -7.39 -1.97
C VAL A 109 -8.87 -6.08 -1.21
N PHE A 110 -7.93 -6.10 -0.29
CA PHE A 110 -7.43 -4.91 0.38
C PHE A 110 -5.94 -5.06 0.71
N LEU A 111 -5.32 -3.99 1.19
CA LEU A 111 -3.91 -3.95 1.54
C LEU A 111 -3.75 -3.88 3.06
N VAL A 112 -2.74 -4.57 3.56
CA VAL A 112 -2.29 -4.48 4.96
C VAL A 112 -0.80 -4.20 4.98
N MET A 113 -0.43 -3.04 5.48
CA MET A 113 0.97 -2.69 5.72
C MET A 113 1.31 -2.89 7.19
N ARG A 114 2.30 -3.72 7.46
CA ARG A 114 2.77 -4.01 8.80
C ARG A 114 3.80 -2.98 9.24
N ILE A 115 4.11 -2.95 10.53
CA ILE A 115 5.14 -2.06 11.09
C ILE A 115 6.50 -2.39 10.51
N ASN A 116 7.33 -1.37 10.31
CA ASN A 116 8.71 -1.48 9.80
C ASN A 116 8.82 -2.19 8.44
N GLU A 117 7.83 -2.04 7.57
CA GLU A 117 7.79 -2.71 6.27
C GLU A 117 7.75 -1.70 5.11
N HIS A 118 8.34 -2.11 3.98
CA HIS A 118 8.23 -1.42 2.68
C HIS A 118 7.12 -1.98 1.78
N ASN A 119 6.53 -3.09 2.20
CA ASN A 119 5.55 -3.82 1.40
C ASN A 119 4.21 -3.81 2.11
N ALA A 120 3.15 -3.85 1.34
CA ALA A 120 1.80 -4.07 1.85
C ALA A 120 1.29 -5.42 1.34
N GLY A 121 0.91 -6.31 2.25
CA GLY A 121 0.32 -7.59 1.91
C GLY A 121 -1.04 -7.40 1.23
N PHE A 122 -1.28 -8.11 0.13
CA PHE A 122 -2.62 -8.27 -0.39
C PHE A 122 -3.38 -9.26 0.47
N SER A 123 -4.56 -8.87 0.88
CA SER A 123 -5.43 -9.68 1.72
C SER A 123 -6.82 -9.78 1.12
N LEU A 124 -7.46 -10.90 1.36
CA LEU A 124 -8.83 -11.18 0.93
C LEU A 124 -9.72 -11.24 2.16
N THR A 125 -10.92 -10.70 2.03
CA THR A 125 -11.97 -10.85 3.05
C THR A 125 -13.28 -11.26 2.42
N ASP A 126 -14.05 -12.06 3.14
CA ASP A 126 -15.41 -12.43 2.83
C ASP A 126 -16.26 -12.50 4.11
N SER A 127 -17.55 -12.74 3.93
CA SER A 127 -18.49 -12.79 5.06
C SER A 127 -18.41 -14.06 5.92
N THR A 128 -17.67 -15.08 5.48
CA THR A 128 -17.66 -16.40 6.12
C THR A 128 -16.29 -16.80 6.65
N GLY A 129 -15.22 -16.50 5.91
CA GLY A 129 -13.86 -16.91 6.25
C GLY A 129 -13.04 -15.85 6.98
N GLY A 130 -13.55 -14.63 7.08
CA GLY A 130 -12.76 -13.51 7.61
C GLY A 130 -11.66 -13.07 6.66
N THR A 131 -10.47 -12.81 7.18
CA THR A 131 -9.32 -12.31 6.41
C THR A 131 -8.29 -13.41 6.18
N THR A 132 -7.86 -13.56 4.93
CA THR A 132 -6.77 -14.44 4.51
C THR A 132 -5.75 -13.68 3.66
N GLU A 133 -4.51 -14.12 3.64
CA GLU A 133 -3.49 -13.57 2.74
C GLU A 133 -3.76 -14.06 1.32
N MET A 134 -3.76 -13.14 0.37
CA MET A 134 -3.90 -13.45 -1.05
C MET A 134 -2.66 -14.20 -1.55
N GLN A 135 -2.87 -15.26 -2.29
CA GLN A 135 -1.81 -16.11 -2.83
C GLN A 135 -1.44 -15.73 -4.27
N GLY A 136 -0.22 -16.05 -4.69
CA GLY A 136 0.22 -15.81 -6.07
C GLY A 136 -0.70 -16.41 -7.14
N SER A 137 -1.29 -17.57 -6.86
CA SER A 137 -2.25 -18.24 -7.75
C SER A 137 -3.62 -17.53 -7.87
N GLU A 138 -3.90 -16.56 -7.00
CA GLU A 138 -5.12 -15.75 -7.02
C GLU A 138 -4.96 -14.45 -7.82
N PHE A 139 -3.75 -14.09 -8.22
CA PHE A 139 -3.50 -13.25 -9.38
C PHE A 139 -3.61 -14.08 -10.65
N SER A 140 -3.83 -13.44 -11.79
CA SER A 140 -3.81 -14.07 -13.10
C SER A 140 -3.10 -13.19 -14.12
N ASP A 141 -2.84 -13.73 -15.31
CA ASP A 141 -2.38 -12.94 -16.44
C ASP A 141 -3.36 -11.78 -16.67
N ASN A 142 -2.83 -10.59 -16.87
CA ASN A 142 -3.59 -9.35 -16.96
C ASN A 142 -4.35 -8.95 -15.68
N GLY A 143 -4.00 -9.51 -14.54
CA GLY A 143 -4.53 -9.10 -13.24
C GLY A 143 -4.26 -7.61 -12.97
N GLN A 144 -5.30 -6.89 -12.54
CA GLN A 144 -5.27 -5.44 -12.38
C GLN A 144 -5.82 -5.05 -11.01
N VAL A 145 -5.14 -4.13 -10.35
CA VAL A 145 -5.58 -3.59 -9.06
C VAL A 145 -5.34 -2.08 -9.01
N GLN A 146 -6.39 -1.31 -8.72
CA GLN A 146 -6.28 0.07 -8.27
C GLN A 146 -6.24 0.09 -6.75
N PHE A 147 -5.42 0.96 -6.19
CA PHE A 147 -5.24 0.99 -4.75
C PHE A 147 -5.01 2.39 -4.19
N SER A 148 -5.29 2.54 -2.92
CA SER A 148 -4.77 3.63 -2.10
C SER A 148 -4.52 3.16 -0.67
N ILE A 149 -3.50 3.73 -0.03
CA ILE A 149 -3.16 3.48 1.36
C ILE A 149 -2.55 4.72 1.98
N THR A 150 -2.84 4.94 3.25
CA THR A 150 -2.19 5.99 4.05
C THR A 150 -1.53 5.33 5.25
N TYR A 151 -0.28 5.68 5.49
CA TYR A 151 0.50 5.17 6.62
C TYR A 151 1.42 6.24 7.19
N MET A 152 2.06 5.94 8.31
CA MET A 152 3.01 6.84 8.94
C MET A 152 4.44 6.32 8.75
N THR A 153 5.40 7.23 8.56
CA THR A 153 6.83 6.90 8.57
C THR A 153 7.50 7.48 9.81
N ASP A 154 8.71 7.03 10.15
CA ASP A 154 9.46 7.54 11.30
C ASP A 154 10.12 8.90 11.04
N SER A 155 10.26 9.27 9.78
CA SER A 155 10.88 10.54 9.36
C SER A 155 10.12 11.21 8.23
#